data_eff16f9f4f89839bc44dedcc141eb3f4
#
_entry.id   eff16f9f4f89839bc44dedcc141eb3f4
#
_cell.length_a   1.000
_cell.length_b   1.000
_cell.length_c   1.000
_cell.angle_alpha   90.00
_cell.angle_beta   90.00
_cell.angle_gamma   90.00
#
_symmetry.space_group_name_H-M   'P 1'
#
loop_
_entity.id
_entity.type
_entity.pdbx_description
1 polymer ?
#
loop_
_entity_poly.entity_id
_entity_poly.type
_entity_poly.pdbx_seq_one_letter_code
_entity_poly.pdbx_strand_id
1 'polypeptide(L)'
;MTMPDPIADMLTRLRNANAAYQDSVSMPYSKIKAHLAEILQREGYIGGFEVRDAEVGKNLVVSLKYGPSRERSIAGLKRVSKPGLRVYAKKDNLPRVLGGLGIAIISTSGGLMTDKQAVRRGVGGEVLAFVW
;
A
#
# COMPACT_ATOMS: atom_id res chain seq x y z
N MET A 1 -25.00 1.04 6.13
CA MET A 1 -23.83 0.86 6.99
C MET A 1 -22.58 0.62 6.14
N THR A 2 -21.59 1.45 6.31
CA THR A 2 -20.34 1.30 5.57
C THR A 2 -19.42 0.34 6.30
N MET A 3 -18.84 -0.61 5.58
CA MET A 3 -17.81 -1.47 6.14
C MET A 3 -16.50 -0.69 6.22
N PRO A 4 -15.76 -0.78 7.34
CA PRO A 4 -14.46 -0.13 7.43
C PRO A 4 -13.48 -0.76 6.44
N ASP A 5 -12.73 0.08 5.74
CA ASP A 5 -11.67 -0.36 4.85
C ASP A 5 -10.42 0.48 5.15
N PRO A 6 -9.59 0.03 6.10
CA PRO A 6 -8.37 0.75 6.47
C PRO A 6 -7.41 0.93 5.31
N ILE A 7 -7.35 -0.04 4.40
CA ILE A 7 -6.47 0.03 3.24
C ILE A 7 -6.93 1.14 2.29
N ALA A 8 -8.24 1.19 1.98
CA ALA A 8 -8.78 2.23 1.12
C ALA A 8 -8.56 3.62 1.72
N ASP A 9 -8.75 3.76 3.03
CA ASP A 9 -8.49 5.01 3.74
C ASP A 9 -7.03 5.44 3.59
N MET A 10 -6.10 4.51 3.82
CA MET A 10 -4.67 4.78 3.67
C MET A 10 -4.32 5.20 2.25
N LEU A 11 -4.80 4.47 1.25
CA LEU A 11 -4.53 4.80 -0.15
C LEU A 11 -5.07 6.18 -0.53
N THR A 12 -6.25 6.54 -0.04
CA THR A 12 -6.85 7.85 -0.27
C THR A 12 -6.01 8.96 0.37
N ARG A 13 -5.58 8.78 1.62
CA ARG A 13 -4.74 9.74 2.31
C ARG A 13 -3.39 9.93 1.59
N LEU A 14 -2.77 8.83 1.18
CA LEU A 14 -1.52 8.89 0.41
C LEU A 14 -1.72 9.60 -0.93
N ARG A 15 -2.78 9.27 -1.64
CA ARG A 15 -3.10 9.88 -2.93
C ARG A 15 -3.28 11.39 -2.80
N ASN A 16 -4.06 11.84 -1.82
CA ASN A 16 -4.33 13.25 -1.62
C ASN A 16 -3.07 14.02 -1.19
N ALA A 17 -2.30 13.47 -0.26
CA ALA A 17 -1.06 14.07 0.20
C ALA A 17 -0.02 14.16 -0.93
N ASN A 18 0.08 13.11 -1.73
CA ASN A 18 1.00 13.05 -2.87
C ASN A 18 0.62 14.09 -3.94
N ALA A 19 -0.68 14.24 -4.23
CA ALA A 19 -1.16 15.23 -5.17
C ALA A 19 -0.89 16.66 -4.70
N ALA A 20 -0.97 16.90 -3.39
CA ALA A 20 -0.75 18.21 -2.79
C ALA A 20 0.72 18.48 -2.46
N TYR A 21 1.64 17.58 -2.81
CA TYR A 21 3.07 17.69 -2.49
C TYR A 21 3.35 17.86 -0.99
N GLN A 22 2.59 17.18 -0.15
CA GLN A 22 2.85 17.18 1.29
C GLN A 22 4.06 16.32 1.62
N ASP A 23 4.83 16.72 2.63
CA ASP A 23 6.02 15.96 3.05
C ASP A 23 5.65 14.69 3.79
N SER A 24 4.55 14.70 4.53
CA SER A 24 4.10 13.55 5.30
C SER A 24 2.59 13.53 5.44
N VAL A 25 2.08 12.38 5.82
CA VAL A 25 0.65 12.19 6.09
C VAL A 25 0.49 11.31 7.32
N SER A 26 -0.47 11.68 8.18
CA SER A 26 -0.76 10.96 9.41
C SER A 26 -2.10 10.26 9.31
N MET A 27 -2.21 9.10 9.94
CA MET A 27 -3.43 8.30 9.95
C MET A 27 -3.47 7.45 11.21
N PRO A 28 -4.66 6.99 11.64
CA PRO A 28 -4.71 6.05 12.77
C PRO A 28 -3.91 4.79 12.45
N TYR A 29 -3.16 4.32 13.44
CA TYR A 29 -2.32 3.14 13.29
C TYR A 29 -3.16 1.86 13.18
N SER A 30 -2.68 0.93 12.34
CA SER A 30 -3.10 -0.47 12.37
C SER A 30 -1.93 -1.32 11.86
N LYS A 31 -1.90 -2.60 12.24
CA LYS A 31 -0.85 -3.51 11.80
C LYS A 31 -0.79 -3.63 10.28
N ILE A 32 -1.94 -3.74 9.64
CA ILE A 32 -2.00 -3.91 8.18
C ILE A 32 -1.46 -2.67 7.46
N LYS A 33 -1.78 -1.47 7.97
CA LYS A 33 -1.26 -0.23 7.40
C LYS A 33 0.25 -0.13 7.56
N ALA A 34 0.78 -0.54 8.73
CA ALA A 34 2.22 -0.54 8.96
C ALA A 34 2.94 -1.52 8.04
N HIS A 35 2.39 -2.73 7.84
CA HIS A 35 2.94 -3.69 6.89
C HIS A 35 2.93 -3.17 5.47
N LEU A 36 1.84 -2.50 5.07
CA LEU A 36 1.74 -1.88 3.76
C LEU A 36 2.77 -0.78 3.58
N ALA A 37 2.96 0.08 4.60
CA ALA A 37 3.98 1.13 4.57
C ALA A 37 5.38 0.54 4.44
N GLU A 38 5.66 -0.55 5.13
CA GLU A 38 6.95 -1.25 5.04
C GLU A 38 7.23 -1.73 3.62
N ILE A 39 6.22 -2.30 2.95
CA ILE A 39 6.36 -2.73 1.55
C ILE A 39 6.61 -1.51 0.65
N LEU A 40 5.83 -0.44 0.81
CA LEU A 40 5.98 0.77 0.00
C LEU A 40 7.36 1.41 0.17
N GLN A 41 7.90 1.40 1.38
CA GLN A 41 9.25 1.91 1.65
C GLN A 41 10.31 1.04 0.96
N ARG A 42 10.20 -0.27 1.13
CA ARG A 42 11.16 -1.22 0.54
C ARG A 42 11.17 -1.14 -0.98
N GLU A 43 10.01 -0.91 -1.60
CA GLU A 43 9.89 -0.79 -3.05
C GLU A 43 10.15 0.62 -3.58
N GLY A 44 10.49 1.57 -2.70
CA GLY A 44 10.92 2.90 -3.09
C GLY A 44 9.80 3.90 -3.36
N TYR A 45 8.56 3.61 -2.95
CA TYR A 45 7.43 4.52 -3.18
C TYR A 45 7.28 5.60 -2.12
N ILE A 46 7.76 5.35 -0.91
CA ILE A 46 7.74 6.32 0.19
C ILE A 46 9.13 6.42 0.81
N GLY A 47 9.39 7.52 1.51
CA GLY A 47 10.67 7.75 2.16
C GLY A 47 10.83 6.97 3.46
N GLY A 48 9.73 6.74 4.17
CA GLY A 48 9.74 6.02 5.42
C GLY A 48 8.43 6.17 6.16
N PHE A 49 8.37 5.60 7.34
CA PHE A 49 7.21 5.73 8.22
C PHE A 49 7.64 5.57 9.67
N GLU A 50 6.80 6.06 10.58
CA GLU A 50 7.00 5.88 12.01
C GLU A 50 5.66 5.77 12.71
N VAL A 51 5.67 5.22 13.91
CA VAL A 51 4.49 5.13 14.77
C VAL A 51 4.67 6.10 15.91
N ARG A 52 3.72 7.03 16.09
CA ARG A 52 3.75 8.03 17.16
C ARG A 52 2.55 7.86 18.08
N ASP A 53 2.75 8.18 19.35
CA ASP A 53 1.64 8.20 20.30
C ASP A 53 0.71 9.38 19.98
N ALA A 54 -0.59 9.15 20.14
CA ALA A 54 -1.64 10.15 20.01
C ALA A 54 -2.39 10.28 21.33
N GLU A 55 -3.29 11.25 21.44
CA GLU A 55 -4.13 11.40 22.64
C GLU A 55 -4.91 10.11 22.92
N VAL A 56 -5.40 9.48 21.85
CA VAL A 56 -6.06 8.18 21.94
C VAL A 56 -5.39 7.25 20.91
N GLY A 57 -4.76 6.17 21.41
CA GLY A 57 -4.11 5.20 20.56
C GLY A 57 -2.81 5.69 19.95
N LYS A 58 -2.55 5.29 18.73
CA LYS A 58 -1.31 5.60 18.00
C LYS A 58 -1.62 6.07 16.59
N ASN A 59 -0.74 6.90 16.04
CA ASN A 59 -0.79 7.33 14.65
C ASN A 59 0.36 6.73 13.86
N LEU A 60 0.09 6.38 12.62
CA LEU A 60 1.09 6.03 11.64
C LEU A 60 1.39 7.28 10.82
N VAL A 61 2.64 7.69 10.77
CA VAL A 61 3.08 8.86 10.00
C VAL A 61 3.96 8.37 8.86
N VAL A 62 3.52 8.64 7.63
CA VAL A 62 4.21 8.22 6.42
C VAL A 62 4.89 9.43 5.80
N SER A 63 6.19 9.31 5.55
CA SER A 63 6.98 10.36 4.87
C SER A 63 6.94 10.09 3.38
N LEU A 64 6.45 11.04 2.60
CA LEU A 64 6.36 10.93 1.16
C LEU A 64 7.72 11.22 0.52
N LYS A 65 7.88 10.79 -0.73
CA LYS A 65 9.15 10.87 -1.44
C LYS A 65 8.94 11.56 -2.78
N TYR A 66 9.79 12.54 -3.07
CA TYR A 66 9.77 13.25 -4.35
C TYR A 66 11.18 13.30 -4.89
N GLY A 67 11.30 13.33 -6.21
CA GLY A 67 12.60 13.49 -6.87
C GLY A 67 13.11 14.93 -6.87
N PRO A 68 14.32 15.15 -7.39
CA PRO A 68 14.96 16.48 -7.39
C PRO A 68 14.16 17.54 -8.15
N SER A 69 13.41 17.14 -9.17
CA SER A 69 12.55 18.04 -9.95
C SER A 69 11.09 17.95 -9.54
N ARG A 70 10.83 17.56 -8.29
CA ARG A 70 9.50 17.39 -7.71
C ARG A 70 8.66 16.32 -8.40
N GLU A 71 9.28 15.39 -9.09
CA GLU A 71 8.58 14.24 -9.64
C GLU A 71 8.12 13.33 -8.51
N ARG A 72 6.86 12.88 -8.61
CA ARG A 72 6.26 12.02 -7.59
C ARG A 72 6.79 10.59 -7.71
N SER A 73 7.13 9.98 -6.58
CA SER A 73 7.53 8.56 -6.56
C SER A 73 6.32 7.65 -6.74
N ILE A 74 5.13 8.11 -6.38
CA ILE A 74 3.88 7.39 -6.60
C ILE A 74 3.14 8.05 -7.74
N ALA A 75 2.97 7.33 -8.87
CA ALA A 75 2.18 7.82 -9.99
C ALA A 75 0.70 7.47 -9.82
N GLY A 76 0.40 6.31 -9.24
CA GLY A 76 -0.98 5.92 -9.00
C GLY A 76 -1.12 4.87 -7.90
N LEU A 77 -2.32 4.82 -7.33
CA LEU A 77 -2.72 3.87 -6.30
C LEU A 77 -4.15 3.42 -6.62
N LYS A 78 -4.39 2.11 -6.60
CA LYS A 78 -5.72 1.56 -6.88
C LYS A 78 -6.07 0.48 -5.89
N ARG A 79 -7.21 0.63 -5.20
CA ARG A 79 -7.78 -0.43 -4.38
C ARG A 79 -8.41 -1.47 -5.30
N VAL A 80 -8.05 -2.75 -5.14
CA VAL A 80 -8.57 -3.83 -5.99
C VAL A 80 -9.62 -4.64 -5.24
N SER A 81 -9.22 -5.41 -4.23
CA SER A 81 -10.16 -6.17 -3.41
C SER A 81 -10.81 -5.23 -2.41
N LYS A 82 -12.13 -5.34 -2.25
CA LYS A 82 -12.91 -4.47 -1.35
C LYS A 82 -13.76 -5.32 -0.43
N PRO A 83 -14.18 -4.79 0.74
CA PRO A 83 -15.02 -5.58 1.66
C PRO A 83 -16.27 -6.19 1.02
N GLY A 84 -16.89 -5.48 0.06
CA GLY A 84 -18.09 -5.98 -0.63
C GLY A 84 -17.78 -6.75 -1.91
N LEU A 85 -16.53 -6.81 -2.36
CA LEU A 85 -16.14 -7.47 -3.60
C LEU A 85 -14.68 -7.92 -3.49
N ARG A 86 -14.46 -9.12 -2.96
CA ARG A 86 -13.12 -9.68 -2.78
C ARG A 86 -12.56 -10.19 -4.09
N VAL A 87 -11.26 -9.92 -4.32
CA VAL A 87 -10.54 -10.35 -5.52
C VAL A 87 -9.35 -11.21 -5.10
N TYR A 88 -9.29 -12.42 -5.60
CA TYR A 88 -8.22 -13.38 -5.30
C TYR A 88 -7.51 -13.79 -6.58
N ALA A 89 -6.25 -14.16 -6.46
CA ALA A 89 -5.48 -14.71 -7.58
C ALA A 89 -4.70 -15.91 -7.10
N LYS A 90 -4.67 -16.96 -7.94
CA LYS A 90 -3.86 -18.14 -7.70
C LYS A 90 -2.41 -17.84 -8.10
N LYS A 91 -1.47 -18.65 -7.58
CA LYS A 91 -0.03 -18.46 -7.81
C LYS A 91 0.36 -18.35 -9.30
N ASP A 92 -0.41 -18.98 -10.18
CA ASP A 92 -0.12 -19.00 -11.62
C ASP A 92 -0.75 -17.81 -12.36
N ASN A 93 -1.63 -17.05 -11.69
CA ASN A 93 -2.40 -15.97 -12.31
C ASN A 93 -2.27 -14.66 -11.53
N LEU A 94 -1.14 -14.44 -10.86
CA LEU A 94 -0.90 -13.21 -10.12
C LEU A 94 -0.81 -12.03 -11.09
N PRO A 95 -1.48 -10.90 -10.79
CA PRO A 95 -1.47 -9.75 -11.69
C PRO A 95 -0.10 -9.08 -11.73
N ARG A 96 0.21 -8.49 -12.89
CA ARG A 96 1.38 -7.65 -13.05
C ARG A 96 0.90 -6.22 -13.31
N VAL A 97 1.55 -5.26 -12.69
CA VAL A 97 1.20 -3.85 -12.85
C VAL A 97 2.20 -3.19 -13.78
N LEU A 98 1.70 -2.59 -14.87
CA LEU A 98 2.52 -1.93 -15.89
C LEU A 98 3.71 -2.80 -16.35
N GLY A 99 3.44 -4.07 -16.66
CA GLY A 99 4.48 -5.00 -17.14
C GLY A 99 5.58 -5.29 -16.13
N GLY A 100 5.32 -5.09 -14.84
CA GLY A 100 6.29 -5.31 -13.78
C GLY A 100 6.99 -4.04 -13.27
N LEU A 101 6.67 -2.88 -13.83
CA LEU A 101 7.21 -1.59 -13.34
C LEU A 101 6.56 -1.17 -12.02
N GLY A 102 5.28 -1.48 -11.84
CA GLY A 102 4.58 -1.28 -10.58
C GLY A 102 4.52 -2.55 -9.77
N ILE A 103 3.76 -2.52 -8.68
CA ILE A 103 3.57 -3.67 -7.80
C ILE A 103 2.10 -3.91 -7.51
N ALA A 104 1.74 -5.19 -7.31
CA ALA A 104 0.48 -5.57 -6.70
C ALA A 104 0.78 -5.98 -5.25
N ILE A 105 -0.07 -5.57 -4.33
CA ILE A 105 0.04 -5.97 -2.92
C ILE A 105 -0.88 -7.16 -2.73
N ILE A 106 -0.31 -8.28 -2.33
CA ILE A 106 -1.01 -9.56 -2.18
C ILE A 106 -1.04 -9.94 -0.70
N SER A 107 -2.21 -10.28 -0.18
CA SER A 107 -2.36 -10.83 1.16
C SER A 107 -2.37 -12.35 1.06
N THR A 108 -1.35 -12.98 1.59
CA THR A 108 -1.17 -14.44 1.53
C THR A 108 -1.19 -15.03 2.92
N SER A 109 -1.18 -16.36 3.01
CA SER A 109 -1.05 -17.06 4.29
C SER A 109 0.27 -16.72 5.01
N GLY A 110 1.28 -16.29 4.26
CA GLY A 110 2.57 -15.85 4.81
C GLY A 110 2.66 -14.35 5.06
N GLY A 111 1.54 -13.62 4.97
CA GLY A 111 1.49 -12.17 5.20
C GLY A 111 1.37 -11.36 3.92
N LEU A 112 1.49 -10.04 4.06
CA LEU A 112 1.47 -9.14 2.90
C LEU A 112 2.78 -9.23 2.14
N MET A 113 2.69 -9.26 0.82
CA MET A 113 3.88 -9.25 -0.04
C MET A 113 3.53 -8.67 -1.40
N THR A 114 4.55 -8.41 -2.22
CA THR A 114 4.35 -8.00 -3.61
C THR A 114 4.03 -9.21 -4.49
N ASP A 115 3.49 -8.94 -5.68
CA ASP A 115 3.28 -9.98 -6.69
C ASP A 115 4.57 -10.74 -7.02
N LYS A 116 5.69 -10.03 -7.12
CA LYS A 116 7.00 -10.66 -7.40
C LYS A 116 7.43 -11.60 -6.29
N GLN A 117 7.23 -11.21 -5.04
CA GLN A 117 7.55 -12.08 -3.89
C GLN A 117 6.63 -13.29 -3.85
N ALA A 118 5.34 -13.11 -4.15
CA ALA A 118 4.37 -14.20 -4.17
C ALA A 118 4.71 -15.22 -5.26
N VAL A 119 5.14 -14.76 -6.44
CA VAL A 119 5.62 -15.64 -7.52
C VAL A 119 6.81 -16.47 -7.04
N ARG A 120 7.79 -15.82 -6.41
CA ARG A 120 9.00 -16.52 -5.93
C ARG A 120 8.67 -17.55 -4.85
N ARG A 121 7.68 -17.27 -4.01
CA ARG A 121 7.26 -18.20 -2.95
C ARG A 121 6.27 -19.25 -3.44
N GLY A 122 5.75 -19.10 -4.67
CA GLY A 122 4.77 -20.02 -5.22
C GLY A 122 3.44 -19.99 -4.50
N VAL A 123 2.98 -18.80 -4.06
CA VAL A 123 1.71 -18.65 -3.33
C VAL A 123 0.82 -17.62 -4.03
N GLY A 124 -0.48 -17.80 -3.89
CA GLY A 124 -1.48 -16.83 -4.29
C GLY A 124 -2.13 -16.20 -3.07
N GLY A 125 -3.11 -15.34 -3.29
CA GLY A 125 -3.83 -14.72 -2.20
C GLY A 125 -4.80 -13.65 -2.67
N GLU A 126 -5.22 -12.81 -1.73
CA GLU A 126 -6.10 -11.70 -2.00
C GLU A 126 -5.32 -10.53 -2.60
N VAL A 127 -5.79 -10.02 -3.73
CA VAL A 127 -5.16 -8.88 -4.40
C VAL A 127 -5.71 -7.61 -3.79
N LEU A 128 -4.95 -6.97 -2.92
CA LEU A 128 -5.41 -5.82 -2.14
C LEU A 128 -5.39 -4.53 -2.94
N ALA A 129 -4.29 -4.25 -3.62
CA ALA A 129 -4.09 -2.96 -4.28
C ALA A 129 -3.01 -3.03 -5.36
N PHE A 130 -3.04 -2.07 -6.27
CA PHE A 130 -1.96 -1.82 -7.21
C PHE A 130 -1.29 -0.48 -6.89
N VAL A 131 0.02 -0.43 -7.03
CA VAL A 131 0.83 0.79 -6.84
C VAL A 131 1.82 0.89 -7.99
N TRP A 132 1.94 2.09 -8.54
CA TRP A 132 2.90 2.34 -9.62
C TRP A 132 3.39 3.78 -9.64
#